data_6170a3e538f2be4d23d710bf69cb17e7
#
_entry.id   6170a3e538f2be4d23d710bf69cb17e7
#
_cell.length_a   1.000
_cell.length_b   1.000
_cell.length_c   1.000
_cell.angle_alpha   90.00
_cell.angle_beta   90.00
_cell.angle_gamma   90.00
#
_symmetry.space_group_name_H-M   'P 1'
#
loop_
_entity.id
_entity.type
_entity.pdbx_description
1 polymer ?
#
loop_
_entity_poly.entity_id
_entity_poly.type
_entity_poly.pdbx_seq_one_letter_code
_entity_poly.pdbx_strand_id
1 'polypeptide(L)'
;MRVYEASISYNLVKLGENLTVNTPAKTVEYLESAFAVHPMQEAFWVILLDRKNRALGRVMISLGTLSNTLVHPREVFKPAFLASASAVIVAHNHPSGDPAPSAADIQVTRQLREAAKILDIILIDHVIVGHAESDPLGVGYYSFRATGLL
;
A
#
# COMPACT_ATOMS: atom_id res chain seq x y z
N MET A 1 -16.41 15.67 29.13
CA MET A 1 -15.41 15.01 28.25
C MET A 1 -15.29 13.54 28.65
N ARG A 2 -15.27 12.62 27.70
CA ARG A 2 -15.03 11.19 27.96
C ARG A 2 -13.58 10.84 27.66
N VAL A 3 -12.96 10.07 28.53
CA VAL A 3 -11.57 9.62 28.40
C VAL A 3 -11.60 8.09 28.22
N TYR A 4 -10.82 7.58 27.25
CA TYR A 4 -10.77 6.16 26.92
C TYR A 4 -9.34 5.65 27.09
N GLU A 5 -9.23 4.45 27.64
CA GLU A 5 -8.00 3.68 27.62
C GLU A 5 -7.94 2.89 26.31
N ALA A 6 -6.79 2.92 25.65
CA ALA A 6 -6.56 2.13 24.44
C ALA A 6 -5.60 0.99 24.76
N SER A 7 -5.90 -0.19 24.26
CA SER A 7 -5.04 -1.36 24.33
C SER A 7 -4.85 -1.99 22.96
N ILE A 8 -3.72 -2.67 22.76
CA ILE A 8 -3.41 -3.40 21.53
C ILE A 8 -3.38 -4.90 21.87
N SER A 9 -4.08 -5.70 21.08
CA SER A 9 -4.03 -7.15 21.18
C SER A 9 -3.79 -7.77 19.81
N TYR A 10 -3.10 -8.91 19.78
CA TYR A 10 -2.80 -9.65 18.58
C TYR A 10 -3.38 -11.06 18.68
N ASN A 11 -4.21 -11.42 17.70
CA ASN A 11 -4.80 -12.75 17.63
C ASN A 11 -4.27 -13.45 16.37
N LEU A 12 -3.62 -14.60 16.56
CA LEU A 12 -3.22 -15.44 15.45
C LEU A 12 -4.46 -16.02 14.77
N VAL A 13 -4.74 -15.59 13.56
CA VAL A 13 -5.90 -16.06 12.80
C VAL A 13 -5.54 -17.25 11.92
N LYS A 14 -4.31 -17.26 11.38
CA LYS A 14 -3.85 -18.29 10.45
C LYS A 14 -2.32 -18.37 10.47
N LEU A 15 -1.81 -19.58 10.42
CA LEU A 15 -0.41 -19.79 10.06
C LEU A 15 -0.30 -19.60 8.55
N GLY A 16 0.41 -18.55 8.14
CA GLY A 16 0.65 -18.26 6.73
C GLY A 16 1.95 -18.86 6.24
N GLU A 17 2.06 -19.01 4.93
CA GLU A 17 3.35 -19.22 4.30
C GLU A 17 4.20 -17.95 4.44
N ASN A 18 5.52 -18.11 4.46
CA ASN A 18 6.47 -16.98 4.49
C ASN A 18 6.48 -16.28 3.12
N LEU A 19 5.48 -15.45 2.85
CA LEU A 19 5.40 -14.69 1.61
C LEU A 19 6.32 -13.47 1.68
N THR A 20 7.39 -13.49 0.89
CA THR A 20 8.27 -12.34 0.71
C THR A 20 7.71 -11.46 -0.41
N VAL A 21 7.46 -10.19 -0.09
CA VAL A 21 6.97 -9.18 -1.04
C VAL A 21 8.08 -8.15 -1.25
N ASN A 22 8.91 -8.36 -2.24
CA ASN A 22 10.10 -7.54 -2.50
C ASN A 22 10.23 -7.05 -3.94
N THR A 23 9.25 -7.31 -4.78
CA THR A 23 9.18 -6.81 -6.16
C THR A 23 7.80 -6.25 -6.46
N PRO A 24 7.67 -5.33 -7.45
CA PRO A 24 6.36 -4.83 -7.87
C PRO A 24 5.42 -5.95 -8.31
N ALA A 25 5.92 -6.94 -9.04
CA ALA A 25 5.11 -8.08 -9.49
C ALA A 25 4.53 -8.89 -8.32
N LYS A 26 5.32 -9.13 -7.28
CA LYS A 26 4.85 -9.79 -6.05
C LYS A 26 3.85 -8.94 -5.26
N THR A 27 3.99 -7.63 -5.31
CA THR A 27 3.00 -6.71 -4.73
C THR A 27 1.66 -6.85 -5.42
N VAL A 28 1.64 -6.87 -6.75
CA VAL A 28 0.43 -7.07 -7.55
C VAL A 28 -0.21 -8.42 -7.23
N GLU A 29 0.57 -9.49 -7.25
CA GLU A 29 0.09 -10.83 -6.92
C GLU A 29 -0.52 -10.92 -5.52
N TYR A 30 0.16 -10.34 -4.52
CA TYR A 30 -0.31 -10.35 -3.13
C TYR A 30 -1.63 -9.60 -2.93
N LEU A 31 -1.89 -8.56 -3.73
CA LEU A 31 -3.09 -7.72 -3.64
C LEU A 31 -4.18 -8.07 -4.64
N GLU A 32 -3.97 -9.01 -5.55
CA GLU A 32 -4.93 -9.34 -6.61
C GLU A 32 -6.33 -9.62 -6.06
N SER A 33 -6.43 -10.48 -5.06
CA SER A 33 -7.71 -10.82 -4.44
C SER A 33 -8.34 -9.63 -3.67
N ALA A 34 -7.52 -8.71 -3.17
CA ALA A 34 -8.00 -7.53 -2.48
C ALA A 34 -8.64 -6.52 -3.44
N PHE A 35 -8.02 -6.28 -4.59
CA PHE A 35 -8.57 -5.39 -5.61
C PHE A 35 -9.81 -5.97 -6.32
N ALA A 36 -9.90 -7.29 -6.41
CA ALA A 36 -11.04 -7.96 -7.02
C ALA A 36 -12.37 -7.73 -6.28
N VAL A 37 -12.34 -7.37 -5.01
CA VAL A 37 -13.55 -7.09 -4.21
C VAL A 37 -14.28 -5.83 -4.68
N HIS A 38 -13.54 -4.81 -5.11
CA HIS A 38 -14.07 -3.52 -5.57
C HIS A 38 -13.45 -3.10 -6.92
N PRO A 39 -13.74 -3.85 -8.01
CA PRO A 39 -13.01 -3.67 -9.28
C PRO A 39 -13.30 -2.34 -9.98
N MET A 40 -14.39 -1.67 -9.62
CA MET A 40 -14.83 -0.41 -10.23
C MET A 40 -14.43 0.83 -9.43
N GLN A 41 -13.76 0.65 -8.29
CA GLN A 41 -13.38 1.74 -7.41
C GLN A 41 -11.87 1.71 -7.14
N GLU A 42 -11.27 2.89 -6.97
CA GLU A 42 -9.90 2.98 -6.48
C GLU A 42 -9.85 2.55 -5.02
N ALA A 43 -9.02 1.59 -4.72
CA ALA A 43 -8.77 1.13 -3.37
C ALA A 43 -7.29 1.30 -3.03
N PHE A 44 -6.99 1.97 -1.93
CA PHE A 44 -5.64 2.18 -1.44
C PHE A 44 -5.34 1.20 -0.31
N TRP A 45 -4.27 0.43 -0.48
CA TRP A 45 -3.83 -0.60 0.46
C TRP A 45 -2.43 -0.34 0.97
N VAL A 46 -2.18 -0.76 2.21
CA VAL A 46 -0.84 -0.86 2.77
C VAL A 46 -0.52 -2.34 3.06
N ILE A 47 0.65 -2.78 2.64
CA ILE A 47 1.23 -4.07 2.99
C ILE A 47 2.24 -3.84 4.11
N LEU A 48 2.10 -4.58 5.19
CA LEU A 48 2.93 -4.49 6.37
C LEU A 48 4.02 -5.57 6.29
N LEU A 49 5.28 -5.18 6.45
CA LEU A 49 6.41 -6.07 6.24
C LEU A 49 7.33 -6.12 7.46
N ASP A 50 7.90 -7.29 7.71
CA ASP A 50 8.99 -7.44 8.66
C ASP A 50 10.35 -7.05 8.03
N ARG A 51 11.44 -7.18 8.80
CA ARG A 51 12.80 -6.84 8.35
C ARG A 51 13.31 -7.69 7.18
N LYS A 52 12.67 -8.81 6.89
CA LYS A 52 13.01 -9.71 5.77
C LYS A 52 12.03 -9.53 4.59
N ASN A 53 11.24 -8.46 4.60
CA ASN A 53 10.20 -8.20 3.62
C ASN A 53 9.13 -9.30 3.52
N ARG A 54 8.89 -10.01 4.63
CA ARG A 54 7.80 -10.98 4.71
C ARG A 54 6.52 -10.25 5.09
N ALA A 55 5.43 -10.59 4.42
CA ALA A 55 4.14 -9.97 4.66
C ALA A 55 3.59 -10.37 6.04
N LEU A 56 3.37 -9.37 6.89
CA LEU A 56 2.66 -9.50 8.17
C LEU A 56 1.15 -9.38 7.98
N GLY A 57 0.73 -8.69 6.94
CA GLY A 57 -0.66 -8.46 6.61
C GLY A 57 -0.84 -7.30 5.63
N ARG A 58 -2.09 -7.04 5.30
CA ARG A 58 -2.50 -5.91 4.45
C ARG A 58 -3.72 -5.23 5.03
N VAL A 59 -3.83 -3.92 4.85
CA VAL A 59 -4.95 -3.13 5.35
C VAL A 59 -5.43 -2.18 4.26
N MET A 60 -6.74 -2.13 4.03
CA MET A 60 -7.34 -1.13 3.15
C MET A 60 -7.43 0.20 3.90
N ILE A 61 -6.85 1.25 3.31
CA ILE A 61 -6.80 2.60 3.89
C ILE A 61 -7.95 3.46 3.39
N SER A 62 -8.24 3.39 2.09
CA SER A 62 -9.34 4.14 1.50
C SER A 62 -9.97 3.40 0.34
N LEU A 63 -11.23 3.72 0.07
CA LEU A 63 -12.01 3.21 -1.05
C LEU A 63 -12.74 4.38 -1.69
N GLY A 64 -12.66 4.52 -3.02
CA GLY A 64 -13.22 5.60 -3.78
C GLY A 64 -12.15 6.39 -4.51
N THR A 65 -12.34 7.69 -4.71
CA THR A 65 -11.36 8.55 -5.38
C THR A 65 -10.17 8.83 -4.48
N LEU A 66 -8.97 8.59 -4.99
CA LEU A 66 -7.73 8.92 -4.29
C LEU A 66 -7.55 10.44 -4.20
N SER A 67 -7.40 10.96 -2.99
CA SER A 67 -7.04 12.35 -2.74
C SER A 67 -6.19 12.47 -1.47
N ASN A 68 -5.50 13.62 -1.29
CA ASN A 68 -4.70 13.89 -0.10
C ASN A 68 -5.50 13.86 1.21
N THR A 69 -6.81 14.07 1.12
CA THR A 69 -7.70 14.01 2.28
C THR A 69 -8.11 12.59 2.65
N LEU A 70 -8.09 11.67 1.69
CA LEU A 70 -8.48 10.27 1.89
C LEU A 70 -7.32 9.36 2.26
N VAL A 71 -6.09 9.71 1.85
CA VAL A 71 -4.87 8.96 2.17
C VAL A 71 -3.95 9.83 3.01
N HIS A 72 -4.23 9.88 4.31
CA HIS A 72 -3.41 10.61 5.24
C HIS A 72 -2.29 9.71 5.79
N PRO A 73 -1.05 10.21 5.95
CA PRO A 73 0.05 9.41 6.49
C PRO A 73 -0.27 8.71 7.80
N ARG A 74 -0.98 9.35 8.73
CA ARG A 74 -1.35 8.71 10.00
C ARG A 74 -2.20 7.46 9.82
N GLU A 75 -3.08 7.43 8.83
CA GLU A 75 -3.92 6.27 8.55
C GLU A 75 -3.12 5.12 7.89
N VAL A 76 -2.13 5.47 7.08
CA VAL A 76 -1.23 4.49 6.45
C VAL A 76 -0.30 3.86 7.48
N PHE A 77 0.31 4.64 8.37
CA PHE A 77 1.30 4.16 9.32
C PHE A 77 0.72 3.65 10.64
N LYS A 78 -0.51 3.99 10.97
CA LYS A 78 -1.19 3.45 12.15
C LYS A 78 -1.18 1.91 12.20
N PRO A 79 -1.62 1.17 11.16
CA PRO A 79 -1.51 -0.29 11.18
C PRO A 79 -0.06 -0.78 11.20
N ALA A 80 0.89 -0.04 10.63
CA ALA A 80 2.31 -0.40 10.68
C ALA A 80 2.84 -0.40 12.12
N PHE A 81 2.49 0.59 12.93
CA PHE A 81 2.83 0.59 14.35
C PHE A 81 2.15 -0.54 15.11
N LEU A 82 0.86 -0.76 14.86
CA LEU A 82 0.09 -1.82 15.53
C LEU A 82 0.65 -3.21 15.23
N ALA A 83 1.15 -3.45 14.03
CA ALA A 83 1.76 -4.70 13.62
C ALA A 83 3.26 -4.81 13.92
N SER A 84 3.88 -3.78 14.48
CA SER A 84 5.34 -3.68 14.63
C SER A 84 6.10 -3.90 13.31
N ALA A 85 5.55 -3.37 12.21
CA ALA A 85 6.15 -3.48 10.90
C ALA A 85 7.44 -2.66 10.80
N SER A 86 8.44 -3.19 10.12
CA SER A 86 9.70 -2.49 9.84
C SER A 86 9.65 -1.71 8.53
N ALA A 87 8.79 -2.14 7.62
CA ALA A 87 8.64 -1.53 6.31
C ALA A 87 7.19 -1.68 5.83
N VAL A 88 6.84 -0.86 4.85
CA VAL A 88 5.54 -0.91 4.18
C VAL A 88 5.72 -0.79 2.67
N ILE A 89 4.80 -1.39 1.93
CA ILE A 89 4.53 -1.09 0.54
C ILE A 89 3.11 -0.55 0.48
N VAL A 90 2.90 0.52 -0.26
CA VAL A 90 1.55 1.00 -0.54
C VAL A 90 1.19 0.73 -1.98
N ALA A 91 -0.07 0.48 -2.25
CA ALA A 91 -0.56 0.24 -3.59
C ALA A 91 -2.01 0.68 -3.74
N HIS A 92 -2.36 1.08 -4.93
CA HIS A 92 -3.76 1.31 -5.32
C HIS A 92 -3.97 0.86 -6.76
N ASN A 93 -5.22 0.65 -7.11
CA ASN A 93 -5.60 0.28 -8.46
C ASN A 93 -6.16 1.49 -9.22
N HIS A 94 -5.97 1.49 -10.53
CA HIS A 94 -6.67 2.37 -11.45
C HIS A 94 -7.73 1.55 -12.21
N PRO A 95 -9.02 1.76 -11.94
CA PRO A 95 -10.09 1.03 -12.66
C PRO A 95 -10.10 1.24 -14.16
N SER A 96 -9.52 2.37 -14.64
CA SER A 96 -9.33 2.60 -16.08
C SER A 96 -8.42 1.57 -16.75
N GLY A 97 -7.55 0.94 -15.96
CA GLY A 97 -6.55 0.00 -16.41
C GLY A 97 -5.19 0.60 -16.77
N ASP A 98 -5.09 1.90 -17.01
CA ASP A 98 -3.82 2.59 -17.23
C ASP A 98 -3.14 2.87 -15.88
N PRO A 99 -1.96 2.26 -15.58
CA PRO A 99 -1.28 2.43 -14.30
C PRO A 99 -0.45 3.72 -14.20
N ALA A 100 -0.46 4.58 -15.19
CA ALA A 100 0.31 5.82 -15.16
C ALA A 100 -0.09 6.69 -13.95
N PRO A 101 0.89 7.23 -13.19
CA PRO A 101 0.61 8.00 -12.01
C PRO A 101 -0.01 9.37 -12.34
N SER A 102 -1.03 9.76 -11.58
CA SER A 102 -1.57 11.11 -11.59
C SER A 102 -0.69 12.07 -10.77
N ALA A 103 -0.94 13.38 -10.91
CA ALA A 103 -0.29 14.37 -10.05
C ALA A 103 -0.63 14.15 -8.56
N ALA A 104 -1.85 13.72 -8.26
CA ALA A 104 -2.28 13.39 -6.90
C ALA A 104 -1.51 12.16 -6.36
N ASP A 105 -1.29 11.14 -7.18
CA ASP A 105 -0.50 9.96 -6.79
C ASP A 105 0.94 10.33 -6.43
N ILE A 106 1.57 11.19 -7.22
CA ILE A 106 2.92 11.68 -6.97
C ILE A 106 2.97 12.46 -5.65
N GLN A 107 1.99 13.31 -5.39
CA GLN A 107 1.92 14.10 -4.16
C GLN A 107 1.73 13.21 -2.92
N VAL A 108 0.82 12.25 -2.97
CA VAL A 108 0.62 11.27 -1.90
C VAL A 108 1.91 10.49 -1.62
N THR A 109 2.58 10.03 -2.66
CA THR A 109 3.86 9.31 -2.53
C THR A 109 4.91 10.15 -1.80
N ARG A 110 5.05 11.42 -2.16
CA ARG A 110 5.97 12.34 -1.48
C ARG A 110 5.65 12.53 -0.01
N GLN A 111 4.37 12.73 0.33
CA GLN A 111 3.95 12.87 1.72
C GLN A 111 4.24 11.62 2.54
N LEU A 112 3.95 10.45 1.99
CA LEU A 112 4.21 9.17 2.65
C LEU A 112 5.70 8.92 2.84
N ARG A 113 6.51 9.26 1.85
CA ARG A 113 7.98 9.16 1.93
C ARG A 113 8.54 10.02 3.06
N GLU A 114 8.12 11.28 3.16
CA GLU A 114 8.59 12.18 4.21
C GLU A 114 8.14 11.72 5.61
N ALA A 115 6.90 11.26 5.74
CA ALA A 115 6.39 10.70 6.99
C ALA A 115 7.16 9.43 7.39
N ALA A 116 7.41 8.54 6.46
CA ALA A 116 8.16 7.30 6.69
C ALA A 116 9.56 7.56 7.27
N LYS A 117 10.25 8.56 6.74
CA LYS A 117 11.58 8.96 7.23
C LYS A 117 11.54 9.40 8.69
N ILE A 118 10.55 10.22 9.06
CA ILE A 118 10.37 10.71 10.44
C ILE A 118 10.05 9.57 11.40
N LEU A 119 9.24 8.60 10.94
CA LEU A 119 8.76 7.47 11.74
C LEU A 119 9.74 6.29 11.78
N ASP A 120 10.83 6.36 11.03
CA ASP A 120 11.81 5.27 10.88
C ASP A 120 11.16 3.95 10.40
N ILE A 121 10.19 4.08 9.51
CA ILE A 121 9.57 2.97 8.78
C ILE A 121 9.93 3.11 7.31
N ILE A 122 10.42 2.05 6.69
CA ILE A 122 10.85 2.09 5.30
C ILE A 122 9.61 2.02 4.39
N LEU A 123 9.39 3.05 3.58
CA LEU A 123 8.48 2.95 2.44
C LEU A 123 9.24 2.33 1.27
N ILE A 124 9.02 1.05 1.02
CA ILE A 124 9.76 0.29 0.01
C ILE A 124 9.32 0.67 -1.39
N ASP A 125 8.02 0.76 -1.64
CA ASP A 125 7.47 1.11 -2.95
C ASP A 125 6.06 1.68 -2.82
N HIS A 126 5.63 2.36 -3.87
CA HIS A 126 4.24 2.65 -4.19
C HIS A 126 3.97 2.04 -5.56
N VAL A 127 3.01 1.12 -5.63
CA VAL A 127 2.67 0.40 -6.85
C VAL A 127 1.25 0.75 -7.27
N ILE A 128 1.09 1.20 -8.51
CA ILE A 128 -0.22 1.42 -9.12
C ILE A 128 -0.55 0.20 -9.99
N VAL A 129 -1.71 -0.39 -9.77
CA VAL A 129 -2.15 -1.59 -10.48
C VAL A 129 -3.18 -1.21 -11.53
N GLY A 130 -2.90 -1.55 -12.77
CA GLY A 130 -3.80 -1.43 -13.91
C GLY A 130 -4.01 -2.77 -14.60
N HIS A 131 -4.18 -2.72 -15.91
CA HIS A 131 -4.33 -3.90 -16.76
C HIS A 131 -3.33 -3.81 -17.91
N ALA A 132 -2.69 -4.94 -18.24
CA ALA A 132 -1.68 -4.98 -19.29
C ALA A 132 -2.22 -4.47 -20.65
N GLU A 133 -3.49 -4.77 -20.96
CA GLU A 133 -4.14 -4.37 -22.20
C GLU A 133 -4.36 -2.85 -22.31
N SER A 134 -4.47 -2.17 -21.17
CA SER A 134 -4.71 -0.72 -21.09
C SER A 134 -3.45 0.08 -20.76
N ASP A 135 -2.36 -0.62 -20.48
CA ASP A 135 -1.06 -0.02 -20.21
C ASP A 135 -0.31 0.21 -21.53
N PRO A 136 0.09 1.44 -21.89
CA PRO A 136 0.90 1.71 -23.07
C PRO A 136 2.21 0.92 -23.10
N LEU A 137 2.77 0.56 -21.94
CA LEU A 137 3.98 -0.26 -21.82
C LEU A 137 3.69 -1.77 -21.77
N GLY A 138 2.43 -2.17 -21.70
CA GLY A 138 2.01 -3.58 -21.70
C GLY A 138 2.34 -4.35 -20.41
N VAL A 139 2.77 -3.67 -19.34
CA VAL A 139 3.18 -4.30 -18.08
C VAL A 139 2.01 -4.52 -17.12
N GLY A 140 1.08 -3.55 -17.06
CA GLY A 140 -0.12 -3.60 -16.23
C GLY A 140 0.07 -3.04 -14.82
N TYR A 141 1.25 -2.56 -14.46
CA TYR A 141 1.51 -1.86 -13.20
C TYR A 141 2.62 -0.85 -13.32
N TYR A 142 2.66 0.09 -12.37
CA TYR A 142 3.68 1.13 -12.26
C TYR A 142 4.30 1.08 -10.87
N SER A 143 5.63 1.14 -10.79
CA SER A 143 6.39 1.19 -9.54
C SER A 143 7.12 2.53 -9.43
N PHE A 144 6.84 3.27 -8.37
CA PHE A 144 7.55 4.53 -8.10
C PHE A 144 9.02 4.31 -7.81
N ARG A 145 9.36 3.20 -7.16
CA ARG A 145 10.74 2.83 -6.89
C ARG A 145 11.50 2.50 -8.18
N ALA A 146 10.92 1.67 -9.02
CA ALA A 146 11.55 1.24 -10.27
C ALA A 146 11.80 2.41 -11.24
N THR A 147 10.96 3.45 -11.18
CA THR A 147 11.09 4.65 -12.03
C THR A 147 11.92 5.76 -11.39
N GLY A 148 12.42 5.56 -10.18
CA GLY A 148 13.25 6.55 -9.49
C GLY A 148 12.48 7.70 -8.84
N LEU A 149 11.17 7.61 -8.69
CA LEU A 149 10.33 8.63 -8.05
C LEU A 149 10.13 8.40 -6.54
N LEU A 150 10.75 7.38 -6.00
CA LEU A 150 10.70 7.08 -4.58
C LEU A 150 12.08 7.03 -3.94
#